data_ca4b552d36104686ebe90e28c246833d
#
_entry.id   ca4b552d36104686ebe90e28c246833d
#
_cell.length_a   1.000
_cell.length_b   1.000
_cell.length_c   1.000
_cell.angle_alpha   90.00
_cell.angle_beta   90.00
_cell.angle_gamma   90.00
#
_symmetry.space_group_name_H-M   'P 1'
#
loop_
_entity.id
_entity.type
_entity.pdbx_description
1 polymer ?
#
loop_
_entity_poly.entity_id
_entity_poly.type
_entity_poly.pdbx_seq_one_letter_code
_entity_poly.pdbx_strand_id
1 'polypeptide(L)'
;IRGFMVETAHRLHETTIKDMSAWGANAMRLQLHPATYAQKVAKKSLKASLPAYLNIVDQKLRIAKSLNLKVVLDLHEPPIYVNGKVPTLDDHNKKGFWASHPEMKDSLIWFWTEMATHFKKDEFKDVIWGYDLFNEPSTGGRHAVQEWLNMVPDIIAAIRKVDTNVWVVFQPGLVTETFEKEKDKILQKDKRVVYSLHFYCPETFAGQGIMYDHEFSSGKFKTHTEAIAHFKREYPGNSKNHWWESEKYQNKATLEAELKPLTEFAQKNKVPVLIGEFSVITWAPVPSALNWFKDVIDIFEAHHFSWCFHAFREWQGWSLESPEGPEAFWFNGEKSPAPSATETLRAKYFKSVFKQLNSKKTAAQKP
;
A
#
# COMPACT_ATOMS: atom_id res chain seq x y z
N ILE A 1 13.93 2.36 1.74
CA ILE A 1 13.54 1.91 0.38
C ILE A 1 12.63 2.95 -0.29
N ARG A 2 12.60 2.95 -1.63
CA ARG A 2 11.76 3.83 -2.44
C ARG A 2 11.32 3.07 -3.69
N GLY A 3 10.03 2.95 -3.89
CA GLY A 3 9.55 2.09 -4.98
C GLY A 3 8.06 2.20 -5.23
N PHE A 4 7.53 1.10 -5.69
CA PHE A 4 6.14 1.00 -6.10
C PHE A 4 5.44 -0.17 -5.45
N MET A 5 4.16 -0.02 -5.20
CA MET A 5 3.25 -1.13 -5.07
C MET A 5 2.97 -1.72 -6.46
N VAL A 6 2.92 -3.03 -6.53
CA VAL A 6 2.72 -3.77 -7.76
C VAL A 6 1.61 -4.81 -7.60
N GLU A 7 1.10 -5.26 -8.74
CA GLU A 7 0.07 -6.28 -8.83
C GLU A 7 0.42 -7.57 -8.06
N THR A 8 -0.60 -8.35 -7.74
CA THR A 8 -0.44 -9.62 -7.04
C THR A 8 0.53 -10.59 -7.72
N ALA A 9 1.31 -11.30 -6.91
CA ALA A 9 2.42 -12.14 -7.35
C ALA A 9 2.09 -13.08 -8.52
N HIS A 10 0.90 -13.67 -8.54
CA HIS A 10 0.50 -14.64 -9.58
C HIS A 10 0.08 -14.00 -10.92
N ARG A 11 -0.12 -12.69 -10.95
CA ARG A 11 -0.44 -11.93 -12.17
C ARG A 11 0.70 -11.02 -12.62
N LEU A 12 1.61 -10.67 -11.71
CA LEU A 12 2.72 -9.75 -11.98
C LEU A 12 3.65 -10.29 -13.08
N HIS A 13 3.83 -9.52 -14.14
CA HIS A 13 4.74 -9.84 -15.24
C HIS A 13 6.18 -9.42 -14.91
N GLU A 14 7.14 -10.20 -15.40
CA GLU A 14 8.57 -9.91 -15.26
C GLU A 14 8.95 -8.53 -15.87
N THR A 15 8.35 -8.20 -17.01
CA THR A 15 8.56 -6.89 -17.67
C THR A 15 8.19 -5.73 -16.77
N THR A 16 7.12 -5.85 -15.98
CA THR A 16 6.71 -4.82 -15.01
C THR A 16 7.81 -4.57 -13.97
N ILE A 17 8.43 -5.65 -13.44
CA ILE A 17 9.52 -5.53 -12.46
C ILE A 17 10.75 -4.90 -13.09
N LYS A 18 11.10 -5.28 -14.33
CA LYS A 18 12.22 -4.70 -15.08
C LYS A 18 12.03 -3.22 -15.38
N ASP A 19 10.84 -2.84 -15.84
CA ASP A 19 10.53 -1.46 -16.18
C ASP A 19 10.58 -0.54 -14.94
N MET A 20 9.98 -0.97 -13.84
CA MET A 20 10.01 -0.23 -12.58
C MET A 20 11.44 -0.03 -12.07
N SER A 21 12.30 -1.05 -12.19
CA SER A 21 13.72 -0.94 -11.87
C SER A 21 14.44 0.04 -12.81
N ALA A 22 14.12 0.00 -14.10
CA ALA A 22 14.67 0.94 -15.09
C ALA A 22 14.26 2.40 -14.83
N TRP A 23 13.13 2.65 -14.17
CA TRP A 23 12.76 3.98 -13.71
C TRP A 23 13.59 4.47 -12.52
N GLY A 24 14.37 3.58 -11.90
CA GLY A 24 15.26 3.88 -10.77
C GLY A 24 14.67 3.53 -9.40
N ALA A 25 13.54 2.87 -9.33
CA ALA A 25 13.03 2.31 -8.09
C ALA A 25 14.02 1.28 -7.52
N ASN A 26 14.15 1.21 -6.19
CA ASN A 26 14.99 0.23 -5.50
C ASN A 26 14.18 -0.76 -4.65
N ALA A 27 12.86 -0.69 -4.72
CA ALA A 27 11.97 -1.59 -3.98
C ALA A 27 10.64 -1.81 -4.69
N MET A 28 9.98 -2.90 -4.35
CA MET A 28 8.56 -3.12 -4.64
C MET A 28 7.83 -3.63 -3.40
N ARG A 29 6.59 -3.21 -3.22
CA ARG A 29 5.60 -3.81 -2.31
C ARG A 29 4.76 -4.76 -3.14
N LEU A 30 4.98 -6.07 -2.95
CA LEU A 30 4.39 -7.15 -3.75
C LEU A 30 3.16 -7.66 -3.05
N GLN A 31 2.00 -7.47 -3.67
CA GLN A 31 0.75 -8.00 -3.15
C GLN A 31 0.73 -9.54 -3.16
N LEU A 32 0.28 -10.12 -2.05
CA LEU A 32 0.04 -11.54 -1.90
C LEU A 32 -1.47 -11.79 -1.78
N HIS A 33 -2.01 -12.51 -2.76
CA HIS A 33 -3.41 -12.94 -2.81
C HIS A 33 -3.48 -14.48 -2.84
N PRO A 34 -3.11 -15.17 -1.73
CA PRO A 34 -3.01 -16.63 -1.71
C PRO A 34 -4.37 -17.32 -1.81
N ALA A 35 -5.41 -16.73 -1.20
CA ALA A 35 -6.75 -17.30 -1.20
C ALA A 35 -7.43 -17.15 -2.58
N THR A 36 -7.30 -16.00 -3.21
CA THR A 36 -7.77 -15.77 -4.58
C THR A 36 -7.05 -16.70 -5.58
N TYR A 37 -5.74 -16.86 -5.44
CA TYR A 37 -5.00 -17.84 -6.27
C TYR A 37 -5.52 -19.24 -6.08
N ALA A 38 -5.68 -19.69 -4.85
CA ALA A 38 -6.17 -21.02 -4.54
C ALA A 38 -7.57 -21.26 -5.11
N GLN A 39 -8.47 -20.30 -4.98
CA GLN A 39 -9.85 -20.38 -5.45
C GLN A 39 -9.96 -20.30 -6.97
N LYS A 40 -9.38 -19.25 -7.57
CA LYS A 40 -9.63 -18.92 -8.99
C LYS A 40 -8.65 -19.58 -9.95
N VAL A 41 -7.41 -19.80 -9.52
CA VAL A 41 -6.34 -20.32 -10.38
C VAL A 41 -6.09 -21.80 -10.12
N ALA A 42 -5.71 -22.17 -8.89
CA ALA A 42 -5.38 -23.55 -8.56
C ALA A 42 -6.61 -24.45 -8.39
N LYS A 43 -7.78 -23.89 -8.07
CA LYS A 43 -9.04 -24.59 -7.79
C LYS A 43 -8.87 -25.71 -6.74
N LYS A 44 -8.13 -25.39 -5.67
CA LYS A 44 -7.78 -26.26 -4.55
C LYS A 44 -7.97 -25.54 -3.23
N SER A 45 -7.87 -26.26 -2.11
CA SER A 45 -7.81 -25.58 -0.80
C SER A 45 -6.56 -24.71 -0.71
N LEU A 46 -6.61 -23.67 0.13
CA LEU A 46 -5.48 -22.77 0.35
C LEU A 46 -4.22 -23.55 0.76
N LYS A 47 -4.35 -24.48 1.71
CA LYS A 47 -3.22 -25.32 2.17
C LYS A 47 -2.62 -26.15 1.05
N ALA A 48 -3.45 -26.75 0.19
CA ALA A 48 -2.98 -27.60 -0.93
C ALA A 48 -2.36 -26.78 -2.07
N SER A 49 -2.70 -25.51 -2.21
CA SER A 49 -2.18 -24.64 -3.27
C SER A 49 -0.99 -23.79 -2.83
N LEU A 50 -0.76 -23.65 -1.53
CA LEU A 50 0.29 -22.78 -0.99
C LEU A 50 1.69 -23.10 -1.56
N PRO A 51 2.15 -24.35 -1.65
CA PRO A 51 3.48 -24.66 -2.21
C PRO A 51 3.65 -24.13 -3.65
N ALA A 52 2.62 -24.27 -4.48
CA ALA A 52 2.65 -23.75 -5.87
C ALA A 52 2.65 -22.21 -5.88
N TYR A 53 1.89 -21.57 -4.98
CA TYR A 53 1.88 -20.13 -4.84
C TYR A 53 3.26 -19.58 -4.37
N LEU A 54 3.90 -20.23 -3.40
CA LEU A 54 5.24 -19.87 -2.94
C LEU A 54 6.27 -19.96 -4.07
N ASN A 55 6.21 -20.97 -4.94
CA ASN A 55 7.08 -21.06 -6.11
C ASN A 55 6.89 -19.88 -7.09
N ILE A 56 5.68 -19.34 -7.21
CA ILE A 56 5.44 -18.12 -7.99
C ILE A 56 6.11 -16.92 -7.34
N VAL A 57 5.99 -16.77 -6.01
CA VAL A 57 6.65 -15.70 -5.27
C VAL A 57 8.17 -15.81 -5.38
N ASP A 58 8.74 -17.03 -5.28
CA ASP A 58 10.18 -17.31 -5.47
C ASP A 58 10.68 -16.75 -6.81
N GLN A 59 9.93 -16.97 -7.89
CA GLN A 59 10.30 -16.46 -9.23
C GLN A 59 10.38 -14.92 -9.22
N LYS A 60 9.41 -14.23 -8.59
CA LYS A 60 9.41 -12.77 -8.51
C LYS A 60 10.56 -12.25 -7.67
N LEU A 61 10.87 -12.94 -6.57
CA LEU A 61 12.01 -12.61 -5.72
C LEU A 61 13.35 -12.79 -6.43
N ARG A 62 13.52 -13.84 -7.23
CA ARG A 62 14.76 -14.03 -8.02
C ARG A 62 14.94 -12.94 -9.07
N ILE A 63 13.86 -12.53 -9.75
CA ILE A 63 13.91 -11.38 -10.69
C ILE A 63 14.29 -10.10 -9.92
N ALA A 64 13.61 -9.81 -8.80
CA ALA A 64 13.92 -8.66 -7.98
C ALA A 64 15.37 -8.64 -7.50
N LYS A 65 15.88 -9.80 -7.05
CA LYS A 65 17.28 -9.98 -6.61
C LYS A 65 18.28 -9.66 -7.73
N SER A 66 18.02 -10.15 -8.96
CA SER A 66 18.89 -9.88 -10.11
C SER A 66 18.96 -8.41 -10.49
N LEU A 67 17.96 -7.61 -10.08
CA LEU A 67 17.84 -6.18 -10.29
C LEU A 67 18.21 -5.34 -9.06
N ASN A 68 18.73 -5.95 -7.99
CA ASN A 68 19.02 -5.31 -6.71
C ASN A 68 17.81 -4.61 -6.06
N LEU A 69 16.61 -5.08 -6.33
CA LEU A 69 15.39 -4.57 -5.69
C LEU A 69 15.17 -5.21 -4.33
N LYS A 70 14.67 -4.45 -3.39
CA LYS A 70 14.12 -4.94 -2.13
C LYS A 70 12.64 -5.22 -2.29
N VAL A 71 12.13 -6.25 -1.60
CA VAL A 71 10.72 -6.64 -1.68
C VAL A 71 10.08 -6.63 -0.30
N VAL A 72 8.98 -5.90 -0.19
CA VAL A 72 8.02 -6.02 0.91
C VAL A 72 6.97 -7.03 0.46
N LEU A 73 6.83 -8.13 1.18
CA LEU A 73 5.79 -9.13 0.94
C LEU A 73 4.54 -8.73 1.71
N ASP A 74 3.54 -8.27 0.99
CA ASP A 74 2.31 -7.68 1.53
C ASP A 74 1.14 -8.65 1.45
N LEU A 75 0.64 -9.13 2.58
CA LEU A 75 -0.59 -9.91 2.61
C LEU A 75 -1.78 -8.99 2.36
N HIS A 76 -2.24 -8.94 1.11
CA HIS A 76 -3.24 -7.97 0.63
C HIS A 76 -4.68 -8.45 0.73
N GLU A 77 -4.90 -9.70 1.09
CA GLU A 77 -6.23 -10.29 1.32
C GLU A 77 -6.21 -11.28 2.49
N PRO A 78 -7.36 -11.54 3.12
CA PRO A 78 -7.48 -12.59 4.13
C PRO A 78 -7.04 -13.96 3.60
N PRO A 79 -6.17 -14.71 4.32
CA PRO A 79 -5.76 -16.04 3.90
C PRO A 79 -6.80 -17.11 4.30
N ILE A 80 -8.08 -16.85 4.03
CA ILE A 80 -9.21 -17.74 4.35
C ILE A 80 -10.26 -17.75 3.24
N TYR A 81 -11.12 -18.75 3.31
CA TYR A 81 -12.40 -18.79 2.57
C TYR A 81 -13.55 -18.91 3.54
N VAL A 82 -14.59 -18.13 3.32
CA VAL A 82 -15.86 -18.24 4.04
C VAL A 82 -16.96 -18.42 3.00
N ASN A 83 -17.72 -19.50 3.12
CA ASN A 83 -18.81 -19.82 2.16
C ASN A 83 -18.38 -19.75 0.68
N GLY A 84 -17.17 -20.24 0.38
CA GLY A 84 -16.63 -20.25 -0.99
C GLY A 84 -16.15 -18.92 -1.54
N LYS A 85 -16.07 -17.88 -0.71
CA LYS A 85 -15.55 -16.55 -1.06
C LYS A 85 -14.39 -16.17 -0.17
N VAL A 86 -13.45 -15.39 -0.71
CA VAL A 86 -12.46 -14.65 0.09
C VAL A 86 -13.19 -13.45 0.68
N PRO A 87 -13.28 -13.31 2.00
CA PRO A 87 -13.96 -12.17 2.59
C PRO A 87 -13.15 -10.90 2.35
N THR A 88 -13.84 -9.81 2.14
CA THR A 88 -13.23 -8.46 2.10
C THR A 88 -13.40 -7.79 3.46
N LEU A 89 -12.58 -6.78 3.76
CA LEU A 89 -12.72 -6.01 5.00
C LEU A 89 -14.07 -5.29 5.10
N ASP A 90 -14.72 -5.06 3.96
CA ASP A 90 -16.07 -4.49 3.89
C ASP A 90 -17.17 -5.52 4.17
N ASP A 91 -16.85 -6.83 4.09
CA ASP A 91 -17.76 -7.92 4.40
C ASP A 91 -17.91 -8.07 5.92
N HIS A 92 -18.34 -7.00 6.59
CA HIS A 92 -18.57 -7.02 8.03
C HIS A 92 -20.06 -6.84 8.35
N ASN A 93 -20.52 -7.62 9.31
CA ASN A 93 -21.81 -7.39 9.94
C ASN A 93 -21.65 -6.28 11.02
N LYS A 94 -22.73 -6.01 11.77
CA LYS A 94 -22.71 -5.01 12.87
C LYS A 94 -21.63 -5.21 13.93
N LYS A 95 -20.93 -6.37 13.92
CA LYS A 95 -19.85 -6.69 14.86
C LYS A 95 -18.45 -6.31 14.34
N GLY A 96 -18.33 -5.91 13.08
CA GLY A 96 -17.03 -5.65 12.44
C GLY A 96 -16.40 -6.90 11.82
N PHE A 97 -15.38 -6.70 10.99
CA PHE A 97 -14.72 -7.77 10.23
C PHE A 97 -14.10 -8.85 11.15
N TRP A 98 -13.25 -8.45 12.06
CA TRP A 98 -12.48 -9.38 12.92
C TRP A 98 -13.36 -10.22 13.83
N ALA A 99 -14.39 -9.60 14.44
CA ALA A 99 -15.36 -10.32 15.26
C ALA A 99 -16.30 -11.23 14.46
N SER A 100 -16.43 -10.98 13.15
CA SER A 100 -17.19 -11.82 12.22
C SER A 100 -16.38 -13.02 11.71
N HIS A 101 -15.05 -12.96 11.82
CA HIS A 101 -14.11 -13.96 11.34
C HIS A 101 -13.11 -14.37 12.43
N PRO A 102 -13.55 -15.05 13.50
CA PRO A 102 -12.67 -15.43 14.62
C PRO A 102 -11.53 -16.38 14.20
N GLU A 103 -11.69 -17.09 13.08
CA GLU A 103 -10.69 -17.97 12.48
C GLU A 103 -9.49 -17.20 11.86
N MET A 104 -9.59 -15.89 11.67
CA MET A 104 -8.55 -15.08 11.03
C MET A 104 -7.23 -15.12 11.78
N LYS A 105 -7.26 -15.06 13.11
CA LYS A 105 -6.03 -15.08 13.91
C LYS A 105 -5.18 -16.32 13.62
N ASP A 106 -5.80 -17.49 13.68
CA ASP A 106 -5.10 -18.76 13.45
C ASP A 106 -4.65 -18.90 12.00
N SER A 107 -5.44 -18.39 11.06
CA SER A 107 -5.10 -18.38 9.65
C SER A 107 -3.92 -17.45 9.34
N LEU A 108 -3.85 -16.28 9.96
CA LEU A 108 -2.70 -15.37 9.84
C LEU A 108 -1.44 -15.96 10.47
N ILE A 109 -1.55 -16.56 11.65
CA ILE A 109 -0.44 -17.25 12.32
C ILE A 109 0.08 -18.39 11.43
N TRP A 110 -0.81 -19.23 10.92
CA TRP A 110 -0.44 -20.30 10.02
C TRP A 110 0.24 -19.78 8.76
N PHE A 111 -0.39 -18.84 8.06
CA PHE A 111 0.14 -18.29 6.81
C PHE A 111 1.55 -17.71 6.99
N TRP A 112 1.74 -16.85 7.99
CA TRP A 112 3.04 -16.22 8.23
C TRP A 112 4.09 -17.19 8.75
N THR A 113 3.70 -18.26 9.44
CA THR A 113 4.62 -19.35 9.81
C THR A 113 5.12 -20.10 8.58
N GLU A 114 4.22 -20.43 7.64
CA GLU A 114 4.59 -21.07 6.36
C GLU A 114 5.49 -20.15 5.51
N MET A 115 5.13 -18.87 5.40
CA MET A 115 5.93 -17.85 4.71
C MET A 115 7.34 -17.76 5.31
N ALA A 116 7.45 -17.57 6.62
CA ALA A 116 8.74 -17.47 7.29
C ALA A 116 9.57 -18.76 7.13
N THR A 117 8.93 -19.92 7.22
CA THR A 117 9.60 -21.22 7.03
C THR A 117 10.16 -21.36 5.62
N HIS A 118 9.40 -20.94 4.62
CA HIS A 118 9.82 -21.02 3.22
C HIS A 118 10.92 -20.03 2.88
N PHE A 119 10.83 -18.79 3.36
CA PHE A 119 11.69 -17.67 2.95
C PHE A 119 12.89 -17.39 3.85
N LYS A 120 13.06 -18.11 4.99
CA LYS A 120 14.28 -17.98 5.83
C LYS A 120 15.57 -18.41 5.15
N LYS A 121 15.50 -18.95 3.93
CA LYS A 121 16.64 -19.42 3.14
C LYS A 121 17.60 -18.27 2.82
N ASP A 122 18.90 -18.56 2.82
CA ASP A 122 19.95 -17.57 2.46
C ASP A 122 19.74 -16.94 1.08
N GLU A 123 19.11 -17.66 0.15
CA GLU A 123 18.79 -17.16 -1.18
C GLU A 123 17.99 -15.85 -1.15
N PHE A 124 17.06 -15.70 -0.21
CA PHE A 124 16.12 -14.60 -0.17
C PHE A 124 16.40 -13.52 0.88
N LYS A 125 17.36 -13.75 1.77
CA LYS A 125 17.61 -12.86 2.91
C LYS A 125 17.98 -11.43 2.52
N ASP A 126 18.64 -11.24 1.36
CA ASP A 126 19.05 -9.93 0.88
C ASP A 126 18.02 -9.25 -0.01
N VAL A 127 17.01 -9.96 -0.49
CA VAL A 127 15.95 -9.42 -1.33
C VAL A 127 14.70 -9.08 -0.54
N ILE A 128 14.30 -9.93 0.40
CA ILE A 128 13.14 -9.64 1.25
C ILE A 128 13.52 -8.54 2.25
N TRP A 129 12.84 -7.40 2.13
CA TRP A 129 13.02 -6.29 3.05
C TRP A 129 12.15 -6.45 4.30
N GLY A 130 10.94 -7.00 4.16
CA GLY A 130 10.05 -7.25 5.27
C GLY A 130 8.77 -7.97 4.90
N TYR A 131 8.08 -8.49 5.92
CA TYR A 131 6.74 -9.08 5.85
C TYR A 131 5.73 -8.05 6.30
N ASP A 132 4.87 -7.59 5.40
CA ASP A 132 3.76 -6.69 5.69
C ASP A 132 2.55 -7.53 6.09
N LEU A 133 2.26 -7.50 7.38
CA LEU A 133 1.40 -8.49 8.04
C LEU A 133 -0.01 -8.56 7.49
N PHE A 134 -0.59 -7.42 7.15
CA PHE A 134 -1.91 -7.34 6.56
C PHE A 134 -2.19 -5.92 6.02
N ASN A 135 -2.73 -5.85 4.80
CA ASN A 135 -3.12 -4.59 4.17
C ASN A 135 -4.34 -3.98 4.86
N GLU A 136 -4.25 -2.72 5.26
CA GLU A 136 -5.36 -1.89 5.76
C GLU A 136 -6.26 -2.56 6.81
N PRO A 137 -5.71 -3.09 7.89
CA PRO A 137 -6.43 -3.94 8.84
C PRO A 137 -7.57 -3.24 9.61
N SER A 138 -7.68 -1.93 9.48
CA SER A 138 -8.63 -1.09 10.22
C SER A 138 -9.83 -0.59 9.42
N THR A 139 -9.95 -0.99 8.15
CA THR A 139 -11.17 -0.72 7.40
C THR A 139 -12.33 -1.45 8.06
N GLY A 140 -13.35 -0.73 8.54
CA GLY A 140 -14.44 -1.31 9.33
C GLY A 140 -14.66 -0.67 10.70
N GLY A 141 -13.95 0.43 11.00
CA GLY A 141 -14.19 1.27 12.16
C GLY A 141 -13.26 1.04 13.36
N ARG A 142 -13.43 1.86 14.40
CA ARG A 142 -12.54 1.89 15.58
C ARG A 142 -12.45 0.58 16.36
N HIS A 143 -13.49 -0.25 16.35
CA HIS A 143 -13.48 -1.55 17.00
C HIS A 143 -12.58 -2.57 16.28
N ALA A 144 -12.56 -2.53 14.95
CA ALA A 144 -11.68 -3.39 14.14
C ALA A 144 -10.20 -3.18 14.48
N VAL A 145 -9.80 -1.95 14.78
CA VAL A 145 -8.43 -1.62 15.15
C VAL A 145 -8.00 -2.38 16.41
N GLN A 146 -8.80 -2.38 17.47
CA GLN A 146 -8.40 -3.00 18.74
C GLN A 146 -8.23 -4.52 18.63
N GLU A 147 -9.12 -5.19 17.89
CA GLU A 147 -9.03 -6.63 17.66
C GLU A 147 -7.76 -6.99 16.86
N TRP A 148 -7.47 -6.24 15.80
CA TRP A 148 -6.22 -6.37 15.04
C TRP A 148 -5.01 -6.21 15.97
N LEU A 149 -4.96 -5.14 16.73
CA LEU A 149 -3.87 -4.83 17.64
C LEU A 149 -3.65 -5.91 18.72
N ASN A 150 -4.70 -6.62 19.12
CA ASN A 150 -4.60 -7.73 20.05
C ASN A 150 -4.02 -9.02 19.40
N MET A 151 -4.17 -9.19 18.08
CA MET A 151 -3.67 -10.37 17.35
C MET A 151 -2.21 -10.25 16.94
N VAL A 152 -1.75 -9.06 16.60
CA VAL A 152 -0.42 -8.82 16.02
C VAL A 152 0.75 -9.37 16.87
N PRO A 153 0.77 -9.26 18.20
CA PRO A 153 1.85 -9.82 18.99
C PRO A 153 2.01 -11.34 18.81
N ASP A 154 0.91 -12.08 18.66
CA ASP A 154 0.95 -13.53 18.47
C ASP A 154 1.42 -13.91 17.05
N ILE A 155 1.04 -13.12 16.04
CA ILE A 155 1.50 -13.28 14.66
C ILE A 155 3.02 -13.05 14.60
N ILE A 156 3.51 -11.95 15.19
CA ILE A 156 4.94 -11.65 15.25
C ILE A 156 5.69 -12.76 16.00
N ALA A 157 5.18 -13.21 17.14
CA ALA A 157 5.79 -14.29 17.91
C ALA A 157 5.88 -15.60 17.10
N ALA A 158 4.91 -15.90 16.26
CA ALA A 158 4.95 -17.06 15.37
C ALA A 158 6.03 -16.92 14.30
N ILE A 159 6.16 -15.75 13.67
CA ILE A 159 7.26 -15.46 12.74
C ILE A 159 8.61 -15.61 13.43
N ARG A 160 8.79 -15.06 14.64
CA ARG A 160 10.06 -15.07 15.40
C ARG A 160 10.53 -16.45 15.85
N LYS A 161 9.62 -17.42 16.01
CA LYS A 161 9.99 -18.82 16.22
C LYS A 161 10.72 -19.43 15.02
N VAL A 162 10.55 -18.87 13.82
CA VAL A 162 11.11 -19.37 12.57
C VAL A 162 12.25 -18.47 12.08
N ASP A 163 12.02 -17.15 12.04
CA ASP A 163 12.95 -16.14 11.55
C ASP A 163 13.02 -14.95 12.53
N THR A 164 14.18 -14.84 13.19
CA THR A 164 14.46 -13.77 14.14
C THR A 164 14.95 -12.48 13.49
N ASN A 165 15.28 -12.50 12.18
CA ASN A 165 16.02 -11.43 11.50
C ASN A 165 15.17 -10.62 10.51
N VAL A 166 14.10 -11.17 9.95
CA VAL A 166 13.26 -10.45 9.00
C VAL A 166 12.59 -9.23 9.67
N TRP A 167 12.49 -8.15 8.94
CA TRP A 167 11.66 -7.02 9.38
C TRP A 167 10.18 -7.37 9.23
N VAL A 168 9.40 -6.98 10.21
CA VAL A 168 7.94 -7.07 10.17
C VAL A 168 7.40 -5.67 9.93
N VAL A 169 6.60 -5.51 8.88
CA VAL A 169 5.90 -4.27 8.59
C VAL A 169 4.52 -4.36 9.24
N PHE A 170 4.21 -3.37 10.05
CA PHE A 170 3.01 -3.33 10.87
C PHE A 170 2.26 -2.03 10.66
N GLN A 171 1.04 -2.14 10.16
CA GLN A 171 0.10 -1.03 10.04
C GLN A 171 -0.88 -1.10 11.22
N PRO A 172 -0.79 -0.18 12.22
CA PRO A 172 -1.70 -0.19 13.37
C PRO A 172 -3.12 0.25 13.00
N GLY A 173 -3.26 1.10 12.00
CA GLY A 173 -4.54 1.62 11.50
C GLY A 173 -4.33 2.57 10.33
N LEU A 174 -5.41 3.10 9.79
CA LEU A 174 -5.38 4.06 8.68
C LEU A 174 -5.11 5.49 9.13
N VAL A 175 -5.27 5.80 10.42
CA VAL A 175 -5.09 7.14 10.97
C VAL A 175 -3.88 7.19 11.90
N THR A 176 -3.21 8.34 11.90
CA THR A 176 -1.94 8.52 12.61
C THR A 176 -2.04 8.39 14.14
N GLU A 177 -3.21 8.67 14.72
CA GLU A 177 -3.41 8.61 16.19
C GLU A 177 -3.36 7.19 16.78
N THR A 178 -3.41 6.14 15.94
CA THR A 178 -3.35 4.76 16.42
C THR A 178 -1.96 4.31 16.85
N PHE A 179 -0.89 5.01 16.46
CA PHE A 179 0.50 4.60 16.70
C PHE A 179 0.89 4.59 18.17
N GLU A 180 0.47 5.57 18.97
CA GLU A 180 0.83 5.63 20.40
C GLU A 180 0.19 4.52 21.24
N LYS A 181 -0.93 3.95 20.81
CA LYS A 181 -1.64 2.91 21.56
C LYS A 181 -0.90 1.56 21.58
N GLU A 182 -0.01 1.31 20.62
CA GLU A 182 0.53 -0.02 20.38
C GLU A 182 2.03 -0.17 20.70
N LYS A 183 2.73 0.92 20.94
CA LYS A 183 4.18 0.88 21.26
C LYS A 183 4.50 -0.07 22.42
N ASP A 184 3.64 -0.13 23.42
CA ASP A 184 3.91 -0.90 24.65
C ASP A 184 3.70 -2.41 24.44
N LYS A 185 2.85 -2.80 23.50
CA LYS A 185 2.58 -4.22 23.19
C LYS A 185 3.57 -4.83 22.22
N ILE A 186 4.00 -4.07 21.22
CA ILE A 186 4.79 -4.55 20.08
C ILE A 186 6.24 -4.08 20.19
N LEU A 187 6.49 -2.78 20.21
CA LEU A 187 7.82 -2.19 20.16
C LEU A 187 8.71 -2.57 21.34
N GLN A 188 8.15 -2.75 22.53
CA GLN A 188 8.92 -3.20 23.69
C GLN A 188 9.38 -4.64 23.57
N LYS A 189 8.62 -5.48 22.86
CA LYS A 189 8.90 -6.91 22.71
C LYS A 189 9.73 -7.23 21.47
N ASP A 190 9.58 -6.46 20.39
CA ASP A 190 10.27 -6.69 19.13
C ASP A 190 10.84 -5.37 18.56
N LYS A 191 12.16 -5.36 18.28
CA LYS A 191 12.88 -4.20 17.74
C LYS A 191 13.00 -4.20 16.22
N ARG A 192 12.56 -5.28 15.55
CA ARG A 192 12.59 -5.42 14.10
C ARG A 192 11.20 -5.21 13.49
N VAL A 193 10.54 -4.14 13.91
CA VAL A 193 9.24 -3.72 13.42
C VAL A 193 9.37 -2.38 12.69
N VAL A 194 8.80 -2.32 11.51
CA VAL A 194 8.61 -1.11 10.71
C VAL A 194 7.15 -0.69 10.84
N TYR A 195 6.91 0.54 11.22
CA TYR A 195 5.55 1.06 11.29
C TYR A 195 5.11 1.54 9.91
N SER A 196 3.91 1.16 9.48
CA SER A 196 3.39 1.51 8.16
C SER A 196 2.15 2.39 8.26
N LEU A 197 1.99 3.27 7.28
CA LEU A 197 0.80 4.08 7.05
C LEU A 197 0.54 4.13 5.53
N HIS A 198 -0.74 4.21 5.15
CA HIS A 198 -1.16 4.61 3.81
C HIS A 198 -1.60 6.08 3.85
N PHE A 199 -1.16 6.87 2.88
CA PHE A 199 -1.33 8.31 2.93
C PHE A 199 -1.97 8.84 1.64
N TYR A 200 -3.25 9.15 1.74
CA TYR A 200 -4.06 9.71 0.65
C TYR A 200 -4.70 11.06 1.01
N CYS A 201 -4.21 11.70 2.10
CA CYS A 201 -4.74 13.01 2.49
C CYS A 201 -4.27 14.14 1.58
N PRO A 202 -5.14 15.08 1.22
CA PRO A 202 -6.57 15.11 1.53
C PRO A 202 -7.36 14.07 0.72
N GLU A 203 -8.17 13.23 1.36
CA GLU A 203 -8.88 12.13 0.70
C GLU A 203 -9.75 12.61 -0.46
N THR A 204 -10.46 13.74 -0.29
CA THR A 204 -11.35 14.25 -1.33
C THR A 204 -10.63 14.89 -2.50
N PHE A 205 -9.31 15.11 -2.40
CA PHE A 205 -8.46 15.45 -3.53
C PHE A 205 -7.78 14.21 -4.11
N ALA A 206 -7.07 13.44 -3.28
CA ALA A 206 -6.27 12.30 -3.75
C ALA A 206 -7.15 11.20 -4.36
N GLY A 207 -8.30 10.90 -3.75
CA GLY A 207 -9.29 9.92 -4.21
C GLY A 207 -10.52 10.53 -4.86
N GLN A 208 -10.42 11.76 -5.43
CA GLN A 208 -11.57 12.42 -6.04
C GLN A 208 -12.22 11.55 -7.11
N GLY A 209 -13.55 11.41 -7.04
CA GLY A 209 -14.32 10.57 -7.94
C GLY A 209 -14.40 9.09 -7.53
N ILE A 210 -13.50 8.57 -6.68
CA ILE A 210 -13.62 7.22 -6.12
C ILE A 210 -14.37 7.23 -4.80
N MET A 211 -14.02 8.16 -3.91
CA MET A 211 -14.56 8.23 -2.55
C MET A 211 -16.09 8.48 -2.51
N TYR A 212 -16.68 8.78 -3.64
CA TYR A 212 -18.12 8.98 -3.82
C TYR A 212 -18.75 7.90 -4.71
N ASP A 213 -18.20 6.70 -4.72
CA ASP A 213 -18.58 5.61 -5.63
C ASP A 213 -20.09 5.27 -5.54
N HIS A 214 -20.68 5.38 -4.34
CA HIS A 214 -22.12 5.22 -4.16
C HIS A 214 -22.95 6.29 -4.89
N GLU A 215 -22.45 7.52 -5.07
CA GLU A 215 -23.13 8.57 -5.85
C GLU A 215 -23.02 8.29 -7.35
N PHE A 216 -21.90 7.73 -7.81
CA PHE A 216 -21.69 7.34 -9.20
C PHE A 216 -22.46 6.07 -9.55
N SER A 217 -22.47 5.07 -8.68
CA SER A 217 -23.24 3.83 -8.85
C SER A 217 -24.76 4.05 -8.72
N SER A 218 -25.19 5.07 -7.99
CA SER A 218 -26.62 5.42 -7.84
C SER A 218 -27.25 6.08 -9.05
N GLY A 219 -26.46 6.38 -10.12
CA GLY A 219 -26.95 7.11 -11.29
C GLY A 219 -27.22 8.60 -11.04
N LYS A 220 -26.66 9.18 -9.97
CA LYS A 220 -26.79 10.61 -9.63
C LYS A 220 -26.26 11.51 -10.75
N PHE A 221 -25.18 11.09 -11.41
CA PHE A 221 -24.60 11.82 -12.53
C PHE A 221 -24.91 11.11 -13.85
N LYS A 222 -25.32 11.86 -14.85
CA LYS A 222 -25.66 11.34 -16.18
C LYS A 222 -24.52 11.50 -17.18
N THR A 223 -23.60 12.39 -16.93
CA THR A 223 -22.46 12.70 -17.82
C THR A 223 -21.16 12.82 -17.05
N HIS A 224 -20.04 12.57 -17.71
CA HIS A 224 -18.70 12.79 -17.16
C HIS A 224 -18.52 14.26 -16.73
N THR A 225 -19.02 15.20 -17.52
CA THR A 225 -18.92 16.64 -17.21
C THR A 225 -19.59 17.00 -15.89
N GLU A 226 -20.79 16.47 -15.62
CA GLU A 226 -21.48 16.69 -14.35
C GLU A 226 -20.70 16.07 -13.18
N ALA A 227 -20.22 14.85 -13.34
CA ALA A 227 -19.44 14.16 -12.33
C ALA A 227 -18.12 14.89 -12.01
N ILE A 228 -17.37 15.28 -13.04
CA ILE A 228 -16.12 16.03 -12.90
C ILE A 228 -16.37 17.36 -12.19
N ALA A 229 -17.39 18.11 -12.59
CA ALA A 229 -17.73 19.38 -11.94
C ALA A 229 -18.05 19.23 -10.44
N HIS A 230 -18.60 18.09 -10.04
CA HIS A 230 -18.94 17.79 -8.65
C HIS A 230 -17.72 17.44 -7.80
N PHE A 231 -16.88 16.51 -8.26
CA PHE A 231 -15.79 15.97 -7.44
C PHE A 231 -14.46 16.68 -7.62
N LYS A 232 -14.25 17.42 -8.72
CA LYS A 232 -12.95 18.05 -9.03
C LYS A 232 -12.47 18.91 -7.87
N ARG A 233 -11.26 18.61 -7.40
CA ARG A 233 -10.53 19.39 -6.41
C ARG A 233 -9.14 19.68 -6.92
N GLU A 234 -8.56 20.78 -6.45
CA GLU A 234 -7.20 21.20 -6.78
C GLU A 234 -6.32 21.16 -5.53
N TYR A 235 -5.01 21.05 -5.75
CA TYR A 235 -4.02 21.14 -4.69
C TYR A 235 -2.84 22.02 -5.15
N PRO A 236 -2.45 23.02 -4.33
CA PRO A 236 -3.11 23.48 -3.12
C PRO A 236 -4.53 23.98 -3.39
N GLY A 237 -5.46 23.76 -2.46
CA GLY A 237 -6.86 24.13 -2.65
C GLY A 237 -7.79 23.61 -1.55
N ASN A 238 -9.08 23.90 -1.66
CA ASN A 238 -10.07 23.45 -0.70
C ASN A 238 -10.39 21.97 -0.90
N SER A 239 -10.24 21.18 0.16
CA SER A 239 -10.63 19.77 0.20
C SER A 239 -10.72 19.27 1.66
N LYS A 240 -11.12 18.01 1.84
CA LYS A 240 -11.24 17.38 3.17
C LYS A 240 -10.10 16.39 3.36
N ASN A 241 -9.44 16.42 4.51
CA ASN A 241 -8.47 15.37 4.87
C ASN A 241 -9.18 14.02 4.98
N HIS A 242 -10.33 14.01 5.66
CA HIS A 242 -11.18 12.83 5.77
C HIS A 242 -12.60 13.17 5.35
N TRP A 243 -13.32 12.22 4.77
CA TRP A 243 -14.66 12.42 4.22
C TRP A 243 -15.69 12.99 5.21
N TRP A 244 -15.48 12.76 6.50
CA TRP A 244 -16.34 13.26 7.59
C TRP A 244 -15.99 14.67 8.08
N GLU A 245 -14.91 15.27 7.57
CA GLU A 245 -14.51 16.63 7.95
C GLU A 245 -15.16 17.70 7.07
N SER A 246 -15.02 18.96 7.52
CA SER A 246 -15.34 20.11 6.69
C SER A 246 -14.21 20.39 5.70
N GLU A 247 -14.55 20.98 4.54
CA GLU A 247 -13.53 21.46 3.60
C GLU A 247 -12.69 22.57 4.24
N LYS A 248 -11.37 22.49 4.03
CA LYS A 248 -10.39 23.48 4.45
C LYS A 248 -9.39 23.68 3.32
N TYR A 249 -8.70 24.81 3.33
CA TYR A 249 -7.60 25.01 2.40
C TYR A 249 -6.46 24.07 2.76
N GLN A 250 -6.05 23.27 1.82
CA GLN A 250 -5.02 22.25 1.95
C GLN A 250 -3.75 22.67 1.19
N ASN A 251 -2.60 22.45 1.82
CA ASN A 251 -1.27 22.73 1.28
C ASN A 251 -0.23 21.87 2.01
N LYS A 252 1.04 22.07 1.74
CA LYS A 252 2.13 21.32 2.39
C LYS A 252 2.06 21.35 3.92
N ALA A 253 1.78 22.52 4.52
CA ALA A 253 1.72 22.63 5.98
C ALA A 253 0.57 21.81 6.59
N THR A 254 -0.55 21.66 5.89
CA THR A 254 -1.65 20.80 6.34
C THR A 254 -1.30 19.32 6.22
N LEU A 255 -0.53 18.90 5.19
CA LEU A 255 -0.02 17.53 5.07
C LEU A 255 1.01 17.21 6.18
N GLU A 256 1.90 18.16 6.50
CA GLU A 256 2.83 18.04 7.61
C GLU A 256 2.11 17.91 8.95
N ALA A 257 1.05 18.70 9.17
CA ALA A 257 0.22 18.61 10.36
C ALA A 257 -0.49 17.25 10.49
N GLU A 258 -0.99 16.70 9.38
CA GLU A 258 -1.62 15.37 9.34
C GLU A 258 -0.62 14.26 9.67
N LEU A 259 0.60 14.36 9.18
CA LEU A 259 1.67 13.38 9.44
C LEU A 259 2.38 13.58 10.78
N LYS A 260 2.12 14.68 11.48
CA LYS A 260 2.83 15.03 12.72
C LYS A 260 2.77 13.94 13.79
N PRO A 261 1.63 13.29 14.09
CA PRO A 261 1.59 12.21 15.08
C PRO A 261 2.53 11.04 14.72
N LEU A 262 2.62 10.67 13.44
CA LEU A 262 3.53 9.64 12.97
C LEU A 262 5.00 10.07 13.06
N THR A 263 5.32 11.31 12.64
CA THR A 263 6.69 11.81 12.66
C THR A 263 7.23 11.93 14.08
N GLU A 264 6.42 12.45 15.02
CA GLU A 264 6.77 12.54 16.44
C GLU A 264 6.94 11.15 17.06
N PHE A 265 6.02 10.22 16.76
CA PHE A 265 6.12 8.83 17.21
C PHE A 265 7.42 8.18 16.73
N ALA A 266 7.74 8.30 15.44
CA ALA A 266 8.93 7.71 14.85
C ALA A 266 10.22 8.27 15.45
N GLN A 267 10.30 9.59 15.64
CA GLN A 267 11.46 10.25 16.26
C GLN A 267 11.63 9.84 17.72
N LYS A 268 10.56 9.90 18.51
CA LYS A 268 10.57 9.56 19.95
C LYS A 268 10.99 8.12 20.19
N ASN A 269 10.49 7.20 19.38
CA ASN A 269 10.72 5.77 19.57
C ASN A 269 11.88 5.22 18.72
N LYS A 270 12.49 6.04 17.85
CA LYS A 270 13.58 5.68 16.93
C LYS A 270 13.23 4.47 16.06
N VAL A 271 12.03 4.45 15.52
CA VAL A 271 11.53 3.34 14.70
C VAL A 271 11.52 3.69 13.21
N PRO A 272 11.80 2.73 12.32
CA PRO A 272 11.64 2.94 10.90
C PRO A 272 10.17 3.03 10.51
N VAL A 273 9.89 3.84 9.46
CA VAL A 273 8.56 4.03 8.89
C VAL A 273 8.56 3.66 7.41
N LEU A 274 7.48 3.01 6.98
CA LEU A 274 7.13 2.80 5.59
C LEU A 274 5.79 3.48 5.29
N ILE A 275 5.77 4.41 4.33
CA ILE A 275 4.52 4.79 3.69
C ILE A 275 4.23 3.72 2.64
N GLY A 276 3.38 2.74 3.02
CA GLY A 276 3.12 1.55 2.21
C GLY A 276 2.39 1.85 0.91
N GLU A 277 1.54 2.87 0.95
CA GLU A 277 0.81 3.39 -0.19
C GLU A 277 0.64 4.91 -0.09
N PHE A 278 0.74 5.58 -1.23
CA PHE A 278 0.31 6.95 -1.44
C PHE A 278 0.10 7.20 -2.93
N SER A 279 -0.91 7.95 -3.29
CA SER A 279 -1.20 8.27 -4.69
C SER A 279 -2.16 9.45 -4.81
N VAL A 280 -2.34 9.91 -6.04
CA VAL A 280 -3.43 10.78 -6.48
C VAL A 280 -4.04 10.14 -7.73
N ILE A 281 -5.36 10.07 -7.78
CA ILE A 281 -6.10 9.50 -8.91
C ILE A 281 -5.71 10.14 -10.25
N THR A 282 -5.68 9.38 -11.33
CA THR A 282 -5.17 9.84 -12.64
C THR A 282 -5.95 11.01 -13.22
N TRP A 283 -7.24 11.12 -12.96
CA TRP A 283 -8.07 12.23 -13.43
C TRP A 283 -8.07 13.47 -12.55
N ALA A 284 -7.26 13.52 -11.50
CA ALA A 284 -6.99 14.78 -10.81
C ALA A 284 -6.28 15.78 -11.74
N PRO A 285 -6.49 17.10 -11.56
CA PRO A 285 -5.76 18.10 -12.35
C PRO A 285 -4.26 17.91 -12.26
N VAL A 286 -3.58 17.77 -13.41
CA VAL A 286 -2.17 17.35 -13.47
C VAL A 286 -1.25 18.27 -12.66
N PRO A 287 -1.34 19.61 -12.75
CA PRO A 287 -0.50 20.51 -11.95
C PRO A 287 -0.69 20.28 -10.44
N SER A 288 -1.92 20.05 -10.02
CA SER A 288 -2.26 19.78 -8.61
C SER A 288 -1.69 18.44 -8.14
N ALA A 289 -1.79 17.40 -8.97
CA ALA A 289 -1.20 16.10 -8.65
C ALA A 289 0.32 16.17 -8.50
N LEU A 290 1.00 16.89 -9.41
CA LEU A 290 2.47 17.08 -9.35
C LEU A 290 2.89 17.89 -8.11
N ASN A 291 2.15 18.94 -7.75
CA ASN A 291 2.40 19.73 -6.55
C ASN A 291 2.28 18.84 -5.29
N TRP A 292 1.22 18.04 -5.22
CA TRP A 292 0.99 17.13 -4.12
C TRP A 292 2.11 16.07 -4.01
N PHE A 293 2.50 15.43 -5.12
CA PHE A 293 3.60 14.47 -5.13
C PHE A 293 4.90 15.09 -4.63
N LYS A 294 5.18 16.31 -5.07
CA LYS A 294 6.37 17.04 -4.61
C LYS A 294 6.33 17.24 -3.10
N ASP A 295 5.22 17.74 -2.57
CA ASP A 295 5.11 18.07 -1.16
C ASP A 295 5.17 16.82 -0.27
N VAL A 296 4.45 15.74 -0.60
CA VAL A 296 4.49 14.49 0.19
C VAL A 296 5.86 13.82 0.14
N ILE A 297 6.50 13.75 -1.03
CA ILE A 297 7.82 13.15 -1.16
C ILE A 297 8.87 13.98 -0.41
N ASP A 298 8.81 15.31 -0.47
CA ASP A 298 9.68 16.19 0.31
C ASP A 298 9.53 15.91 1.83
N ILE A 299 8.30 15.72 2.33
CA ILE A 299 8.04 15.38 3.73
C ILE A 299 8.61 14.00 4.07
N PHE A 300 8.35 12.98 3.26
CA PHE A 300 8.85 11.63 3.50
C PHE A 300 10.38 11.58 3.54
N GLU A 301 11.04 12.27 2.59
CA GLU A 301 12.50 12.34 2.54
C GLU A 301 13.10 13.12 3.72
N ALA A 302 12.45 14.21 4.15
CA ALA A 302 12.89 15.00 5.32
C ALA A 302 12.87 14.17 6.62
N HIS A 303 11.94 13.21 6.74
CA HIS A 303 11.83 12.32 7.88
C HIS A 303 12.49 10.95 7.67
N HIS A 304 13.20 10.74 6.56
CA HIS A 304 13.86 9.47 6.19
C HIS A 304 12.90 8.29 6.11
N PHE A 305 11.64 8.51 5.77
CA PHE A 305 10.66 7.45 5.59
C PHE A 305 10.95 6.65 4.33
N SER A 306 10.73 5.35 4.40
CA SER A 306 10.60 4.50 3.22
C SER A 306 9.23 4.70 2.60
N TRP A 307 9.11 4.52 1.27
CA TRP A 307 7.81 4.67 0.62
C TRP A 307 7.65 3.83 -0.63
N CYS A 308 6.41 3.41 -0.91
CA CYS A 308 5.97 2.76 -2.13
C CYS A 308 4.78 3.52 -2.71
N PHE A 309 4.93 4.04 -3.93
CA PHE A 309 3.83 4.69 -4.65
C PHE A 309 2.81 3.65 -5.11
N HIS A 310 1.54 3.91 -4.93
CA HIS A 310 0.42 3.10 -5.41
C HIS A 310 -0.19 3.71 -6.67
N ALA A 311 0.00 3.11 -7.86
CA ALA A 311 0.64 1.84 -8.09
C ALA A 311 1.40 1.83 -9.44
N PHE A 312 2.22 0.81 -9.67
CA PHE A 312 2.84 0.60 -10.96
C PHE A 312 2.08 -0.49 -11.72
N ARG A 313 1.26 -0.08 -12.71
CA ARG A 313 0.49 -0.96 -13.63
C ARG A 313 -0.51 -1.92 -12.95
N GLU A 314 -0.91 -1.65 -11.72
CA GLU A 314 -1.88 -2.49 -11.02
C GLU A 314 -3.31 -2.15 -11.44
N TRP A 315 -3.71 -0.87 -11.27
CA TRP A 315 -5.01 -0.38 -11.69
C TRP A 315 -4.86 0.98 -12.39
N GLN A 316 -5.61 1.16 -13.48
CA GLN A 316 -5.44 2.33 -14.34
C GLN A 316 -5.70 3.66 -13.62
N GLY A 317 -6.58 3.68 -12.64
CA GLY A 317 -6.87 4.88 -11.85
C GLY A 317 -5.70 5.39 -11.01
N TRP A 318 -4.74 4.53 -10.65
CA TRP A 318 -3.54 4.91 -9.90
C TRP A 318 -2.25 4.87 -10.75
N SER A 319 -2.30 4.28 -11.94
CA SER A 319 -1.13 4.07 -12.76
C SER A 319 -0.54 5.39 -13.27
N LEU A 320 0.78 5.53 -13.15
CA LEU A 320 1.52 6.68 -13.69
C LEU A 320 1.54 6.71 -15.22
N GLU A 321 1.20 5.61 -15.89
CA GLU A 321 1.20 5.50 -17.35
C GLU A 321 -0.20 5.64 -17.96
N SER A 322 -1.23 5.84 -17.14
CA SER A 322 -2.61 6.07 -17.63
C SER A 322 -2.78 7.51 -18.15
N PRO A 323 -3.72 7.73 -19.06
CA PRO A 323 -4.15 9.09 -19.41
C PRO A 323 -4.43 9.90 -18.13
N GLU A 324 -4.09 11.16 -18.13
CA GLU A 324 -4.08 12.02 -16.93
C GLU A 324 -4.90 13.29 -17.12
N GLY A 325 -5.45 13.80 -16.00
CA GLY A 325 -6.30 14.97 -15.97
C GLY A 325 -7.80 14.66 -16.03
N PRO A 326 -8.67 15.64 -15.75
CA PRO A 326 -10.12 15.42 -15.60
C PRO A 326 -10.78 14.70 -16.77
N GLU A 327 -10.29 14.93 -17.99
CA GLU A 327 -10.80 14.30 -19.22
C GLU A 327 -10.54 12.78 -19.28
N ALA A 328 -9.65 12.27 -18.43
CA ALA A 328 -9.38 10.83 -18.33
C ALA A 328 -10.33 10.08 -17.40
N PHE A 329 -11.31 10.76 -16.80
CA PHE A 329 -12.28 10.14 -15.91
C PHE A 329 -13.18 9.13 -16.63
N TRP A 330 -13.48 8.02 -15.95
CA TRP A 330 -14.50 7.04 -16.38
C TRP A 330 -15.34 6.60 -15.19
N PHE A 331 -16.59 6.25 -15.44
CA PHE A 331 -17.46 5.70 -14.41
C PHE A 331 -17.10 4.24 -14.08
N ASN A 332 -17.41 3.83 -12.86
CA ASN A 332 -17.33 2.42 -12.49
C ASN A 332 -18.25 1.58 -13.40
N GLY A 333 -17.69 0.50 -13.97
CA GLY A 333 -18.37 -0.33 -14.97
C GLY A 333 -18.11 0.05 -16.44
N GLU A 334 -17.56 1.22 -16.70
CA GLU A 334 -17.03 1.54 -18.02
C GLU A 334 -15.66 0.88 -18.23
N LYS A 335 -15.27 0.72 -19.50
CA LYS A 335 -13.94 0.22 -19.82
C LYS A 335 -12.91 1.28 -19.43
N SER A 336 -11.98 0.91 -18.56
CA SER A 336 -10.85 1.79 -18.24
C SER A 336 -10.04 2.14 -19.49
N PRO A 337 -9.49 3.37 -19.57
CA PRO A 337 -8.66 3.78 -20.69
C PRO A 337 -7.42 2.88 -20.81
N ALA A 338 -6.94 2.68 -22.04
CA ALA A 338 -5.65 2.05 -22.27
C ALA A 338 -4.52 2.97 -21.71
N PRO A 339 -3.36 2.40 -21.39
CA PRO A 339 -2.18 3.21 -21.06
C PRO A 339 -1.92 4.29 -22.13
N SER A 340 -1.41 5.43 -21.70
CA SER A 340 -1.09 6.56 -22.60
C SER A 340 -0.07 6.15 -23.66
N ALA A 341 -0.30 6.51 -24.91
CA ALA A 341 0.66 6.27 -26.01
C ALA A 341 1.94 7.09 -25.87
N THR A 342 1.91 8.16 -25.08
CA THR A 342 3.06 9.03 -24.78
C THR A 342 3.35 9.03 -23.28
N GLU A 343 4.59 9.30 -22.92
CA GLU A 343 4.97 9.40 -21.53
C GLU A 343 4.24 10.55 -20.83
N THR A 344 3.52 10.23 -19.77
CA THR A 344 2.76 11.17 -18.96
C THR A 344 3.66 12.13 -18.17
N LEU A 345 3.16 13.28 -17.74
CA LEU A 345 3.89 14.20 -16.87
C LEU A 345 4.17 13.59 -15.50
N ARG A 346 3.26 12.77 -14.98
CA ARG A 346 3.40 12.02 -13.73
C ARG A 346 4.54 10.99 -13.81
N ALA A 347 4.62 10.23 -14.91
CA ALA A 347 5.73 9.28 -15.15
C ALA A 347 7.08 9.99 -15.25
N LYS A 348 7.16 11.10 -16.01
CA LYS A 348 8.36 11.93 -16.11
C LYS A 348 8.81 12.44 -14.74
N TYR A 349 7.86 12.91 -13.93
CA TYR A 349 8.14 13.39 -12.59
C TYR A 349 8.77 12.30 -11.71
N PHE A 350 8.16 11.11 -11.61
CA PHE A 350 8.70 10.01 -10.78
C PHE A 350 10.07 9.53 -11.26
N LYS A 351 10.30 9.42 -12.55
CA LYS A 351 11.65 9.11 -13.10
C LYS A 351 12.68 10.16 -12.67
N SER A 352 12.31 11.44 -12.67
CA SER A 352 13.19 12.51 -12.21
C SER A 352 13.48 12.43 -10.71
N VAL A 353 12.48 12.10 -9.89
CA VAL A 353 12.64 11.91 -8.45
C VAL A 353 13.62 10.78 -8.16
N PHE A 354 13.43 9.60 -8.76
CA PHE A 354 14.35 8.47 -8.55
C PHE A 354 15.77 8.80 -9.00
N LYS A 355 15.94 9.48 -10.13
CA LYS A 355 17.26 9.91 -10.60
C LYS A 355 17.95 10.83 -9.59
N GLN A 356 17.23 11.81 -9.03
CA GLN A 356 17.77 12.72 -8.02
C GLN A 356 18.15 12.02 -6.73
N LEU A 357 17.29 11.12 -6.22
CA LEU A 357 17.52 10.39 -4.98
C LEU A 357 18.71 9.41 -5.11
N ASN A 358 18.84 8.75 -6.25
CA ASN A 358 19.97 7.85 -6.52
C ASN A 358 21.31 8.64 -6.66
N SER A 359 21.29 9.84 -7.25
CA SER A 359 22.48 10.70 -7.36
C SER A 359 22.98 11.17 -5.98
N LYS A 360 22.08 11.57 -5.08
CA LYS A 360 22.43 11.99 -3.71
C LYS A 360 23.07 10.85 -2.93
N LYS A 361 22.57 9.61 -3.08
CA LYS A 361 23.11 8.42 -2.43
C LYS A 361 24.56 8.14 -2.89
N THR A 362 24.81 8.24 -4.18
CA THR A 362 26.16 8.05 -4.76
C THR A 362 27.13 9.13 -4.30
N ALA A 363 26.68 10.38 -4.16
CA ALA A 363 27.50 11.48 -3.65
C ALA A 363 27.87 11.31 -2.17
N ALA A 364 26.94 10.82 -1.35
CA ALA A 364 27.17 10.58 0.09
C ALA A 364 28.08 9.35 0.38
N GLN A 365 28.32 8.50 -0.62
CA GLN A 365 29.21 7.31 -0.50
C GLN A 365 30.60 7.54 -1.08
N LYS A 366 30.89 8.74 -1.63
CA LYS A 366 32.27 9.10 -2.00
C LYS A 366 33.01 9.59 -0.78
N PRO A 367 34.22 9.05 -0.49
CA PRO A 367 35.04 9.41 0.67
C PRO A 367 35.46 10.88 0.66
#